data_8fa1a088a33ba6cc696c34d9c471ac1a
#
_entry.id   8fa1a088a33ba6cc696c34d9c471ac1a
#
_cell.length_a   1.000
_cell.length_b   1.000
_cell.length_c   1.000
_cell.angle_alpha   90.00
_cell.angle_beta   90.00
_cell.angle_gamma   90.00
#
_symmetry.space_group_name_H-M   'P 1'
#
loop_
_entity.id
_entity.type
_entity.pdbx_description
1 polymer ?
#
loop_
_entity_poly.entity_id
_entity_poly.type
_entity_poly.pdbx_seq_one_letter_code
_entity_poly.pdbx_strand_id
1 'polypeptide(L)'
;NGIYGDYAVCEGPQAYYWGGTWMCAAQETDNIPFIRDLMKRLTCDTKTMKQITLDTQDYTNNEKAMDEIAKSDYQSDFLGGQNHIALFAEAAKKIDMSNISDYDKDCNEQIQQCLHPYFEGKISLAQGMDDFYKKMEQLHPELSH
;
A
#
# COMPACT_ATOMS: atom_id res chain seq x y z
N ASN A 1 8.06 -0.57 -26.40
CA ASN A 1 9.37 -1.01 -26.03
C ASN A 1 9.35 -1.77 -24.72
N GLY A 2 9.46 -3.00 -24.75
CA GLY A 2 10.35 -3.98 -24.27
C GLY A 2 10.40 -4.29 -22.79
N ILE A 3 9.49 -3.86 -21.90
CA ILE A 3 9.47 -4.36 -20.50
C ILE A 3 8.18 -5.14 -20.16
N TYR A 4 7.25 -5.20 -21.07
CA TYR A 4 6.03 -6.01 -20.91
C TYR A 4 6.40 -7.49 -20.86
N GLY A 5 6.01 -8.16 -19.80
CA GLY A 5 6.32 -9.56 -19.55
C GLY A 5 7.68 -9.84 -18.93
N ASP A 6 8.51 -8.80 -18.72
CA ASP A 6 9.85 -8.96 -18.09
C ASP A 6 9.79 -8.92 -16.56
N TYR A 7 8.65 -8.55 -16.00
CA TYR A 7 8.45 -8.42 -14.55
C TYR A 7 7.36 -9.35 -14.04
N ALA A 8 7.50 -9.74 -12.80
CA ALA A 8 6.48 -10.47 -12.05
C ALA A 8 6.42 -9.95 -10.62
N VAL A 9 5.23 -10.03 -10.03
CA VAL A 9 5.02 -9.75 -8.60
C VAL A 9 5.21 -11.04 -7.81
N CYS A 10 5.90 -10.97 -6.68
CA CYS A 10 6.02 -12.07 -5.72
C CYS A 10 5.63 -11.61 -4.31
N GLU A 11 5.30 -12.56 -3.44
CA GLU A 11 5.11 -12.25 -2.03
C GLU A 11 6.43 -11.77 -1.40
N GLY A 12 6.34 -10.73 -0.58
CA GLY A 12 7.42 -10.30 0.30
C GLY A 12 7.49 -11.15 1.58
N PRO A 13 8.44 -10.87 2.47
CA PRO A 13 8.59 -11.61 3.73
C PRO A 13 7.40 -11.43 4.67
N GLN A 14 6.64 -10.36 4.54
CA GLN A 14 5.47 -10.05 5.35
C GLN A 14 4.47 -9.22 4.55
N ALA A 15 3.18 -9.47 4.75
CA ALA A 15 2.13 -8.61 4.23
C ALA A 15 2.08 -7.29 5.00
N TYR A 16 1.87 -6.18 4.31
CA TYR A 16 1.83 -4.85 4.90
C TYR A 16 0.84 -3.94 4.17
N TYR A 17 0.43 -2.89 4.85
CA TYR A 17 -0.36 -1.81 4.29
C TYR A 17 0.56 -0.62 3.99
N TRP A 18 0.55 -0.15 2.75
CA TRP A 18 1.43 0.95 2.33
C TRP A 18 0.74 2.31 2.27
N GLY A 19 -0.50 2.39 2.53
CA GLY A 19 -1.26 3.62 2.41
C GLY A 19 -2.40 3.49 1.41
N GLY A 20 -2.87 4.58 0.84
CA GLY A 20 -3.99 4.61 -0.08
C GLY A 20 -4.41 6.04 -0.36
N THR A 21 -5.52 6.20 -1.07
CA THR A 21 -6.12 7.49 -1.34
C THR A 21 -7.39 7.65 -0.50
N TRP A 22 -7.45 8.73 0.27
CA TRP A 22 -8.61 9.06 1.07
C TRP A 22 -9.53 10.02 0.31
N MET A 23 -10.81 9.65 0.19
CA MET A 23 -11.82 10.53 -0.36
C MET A 23 -12.52 11.26 0.77
N CYS A 24 -12.40 12.59 0.79
CA CYS A 24 -13.00 13.44 1.82
C CYS A 24 -13.99 14.43 1.18
N ALA A 25 -15.01 14.82 1.94
CA ALA A 25 -15.91 15.90 1.59
C ALA A 25 -15.54 17.15 2.37
N ALA A 26 -15.68 18.33 1.74
CA ALA A 26 -15.52 19.59 2.45
C ALA A 26 -16.63 19.75 3.50
N GLN A 27 -16.28 20.27 4.66
CA GLN A 27 -17.26 20.69 5.66
C GLN A 27 -18.17 21.79 5.06
N GLU A 28 -19.44 21.80 5.44
CA GLU A 28 -20.42 22.77 4.97
C GLU A 28 -20.75 22.72 3.47
N THR A 29 -20.50 21.58 2.81
CA THR A 29 -20.94 21.40 1.43
C THR A 29 -22.46 21.38 1.33
N ASP A 30 -23.03 22.08 0.33
CA ASP A 30 -24.45 22.09 0.04
C ASP A 30 -24.94 20.82 -0.67
N ASN A 31 -24.01 19.96 -1.15
CA ASN A 31 -24.32 18.81 -1.98
C ASN A 31 -24.15 17.47 -1.23
N ILE A 32 -24.47 17.41 0.05
CA ILE A 32 -24.29 16.23 0.89
C ILE A 32 -24.87 14.94 0.27
N PRO A 33 -26.10 14.90 -0.26
CA PRO A 33 -26.64 13.67 -0.84
C PRO A 33 -25.84 13.16 -2.05
N PHE A 34 -25.44 14.07 -2.94
CA PHE A 34 -24.65 13.74 -4.12
C PHE A 34 -23.26 13.23 -3.73
N ILE A 35 -22.57 13.94 -2.84
CA ILE A 35 -21.22 13.57 -2.40
C ILE A 35 -21.24 12.21 -1.69
N ARG A 36 -22.24 11.97 -0.85
CA ARG A 36 -22.42 10.67 -0.19
C ARG A 36 -22.62 9.52 -1.18
N ASP A 37 -23.43 9.73 -2.24
CA ASP A 37 -23.64 8.73 -3.28
C ASP A 37 -22.36 8.50 -4.08
N LEU A 38 -21.66 9.57 -4.46
CA LEU A 38 -20.37 9.49 -5.16
C LEU A 38 -19.33 8.72 -4.34
N MET A 39 -19.17 9.06 -3.06
CA MET A 39 -18.24 8.36 -2.18
C MET A 39 -18.57 6.88 -2.07
N LYS A 40 -19.85 6.53 -1.87
CA LYS A 40 -20.27 5.12 -1.83
C LYS A 40 -19.98 4.37 -3.12
N ARG A 41 -20.21 4.99 -4.27
CA ARG A 41 -19.93 4.39 -5.57
C ARG A 41 -18.45 4.13 -5.77
N LEU A 42 -17.60 5.11 -5.43
CA LEU A 42 -16.17 5.04 -5.65
C LEU A 42 -15.39 4.27 -4.56
N THR A 43 -16.04 3.87 -3.46
CA THR A 43 -15.36 3.15 -2.38
C THR A 43 -16.03 1.83 -1.97
N CYS A 44 -17.33 1.65 -2.26
CA CYS A 44 -18.09 0.50 -1.76
C CYS A 44 -18.79 -0.30 -2.87
N ASP A 45 -19.07 0.29 -4.04
CA ASP A 45 -19.80 -0.40 -5.11
C ASP A 45 -18.93 -1.44 -5.79
N THR A 46 -19.26 -2.72 -5.64
CA THR A 46 -18.47 -3.85 -6.15
C THR A 46 -18.24 -3.78 -7.67
N LYS A 47 -19.27 -3.38 -8.43
CA LYS A 47 -19.16 -3.29 -9.89
C LYS A 47 -18.21 -2.18 -10.31
N THR A 48 -18.33 -1.02 -9.69
CA THR A 48 -17.45 0.13 -9.94
C THR A 48 -16.02 -0.19 -9.56
N MET A 49 -15.80 -0.77 -8.37
CA MET A 49 -14.45 -1.10 -7.90
C MET A 49 -13.79 -2.18 -8.77
N LYS A 50 -14.56 -3.17 -9.22
CA LYS A 50 -14.08 -4.17 -10.17
C LYS A 50 -13.66 -3.52 -11.50
N GLN A 51 -14.46 -2.59 -12.03
CA GLN A 51 -14.11 -1.89 -13.26
C GLN A 51 -12.85 -1.04 -13.10
N ILE A 52 -12.72 -0.31 -11.99
CA ILE A 52 -11.51 0.46 -11.68
C ILE A 52 -10.26 -0.45 -11.70
N THR A 53 -10.32 -1.59 -11.02
CA THR A 53 -9.19 -2.55 -11.03
C THR A 53 -8.87 -3.05 -12.45
N LEU A 54 -9.88 -3.35 -13.25
CA LEU A 54 -9.64 -3.82 -14.63
C LEU A 54 -9.03 -2.73 -15.52
N ASP A 55 -9.38 -1.46 -15.29
CA ASP A 55 -8.89 -0.33 -16.09
C ASP A 55 -7.50 0.14 -15.65
N THR A 56 -7.20 0.10 -14.34
CA THR A 56 -5.97 0.65 -13.76
C THR A 56 -4.94 -0.42 -13.37
N GLN A 57 -5.37 -1.67 -13.23
CA GLN A 57 -4.60 -2.79 -12.67
C GLN A 57 -4.24 -2.61 -11.18
N ASP A 58 -4.85 -1.61 -10.51
CA ASP A 58 -4.67 -1.37 -9.08
C ASP A 58 -5.57 -2.26 -8.23
N TYR A 59 -5.09 -2.57 -7.01
CA TYR A 59 -5.89 -3.28 -6.01
C TYR A 59 -6.77 -2.29 -5.25
N THR A 60 -8.09 -2.50 -5.27
CA THR A 60 -9.05 -1.62 -4.59
C THR A 60 -9.46 -2.16 -3.22
N ASN A 61 -10.10 -1.32 -2.39
CA ASN A 61 -10.54 -1.66 -1.04
C ASN A 61 -11.82 -2.53 -0.97
N ASN A 62 -12.34 -3.01 -2.09
CA ASN A 62 -13.54 -3.85 -2.12
C ASN A 62 -13.17 -5.32 -2.21
N GLU A 63 -13.16 -6.02 -1.08
CA GLU A 63 -12.79 -7.42 -0.96
C GLU A 63 -13.55 -8.31 -1.95
N LYS A 64 -14.88 -8.12 -2.08
CA LYS A 64 -15.70 -8.92 -2.99
C LYS A 64 -15.28 -8.73 -4.45
N ALA A 65 -15.02 -7.49 -4.86
CA ALA A 65 -14.54 -7.20 -6.22
C ALA A 65 -13.18 -7.85 -6.47
N MET A 66 -12.26 -7.73 -5.51
CA MET A 66 -10.92 -8.30 -5.60
C MET A 66 -10.95 -9.83 -5.62
N ASP A 67 -11.76 -10.46 -4.80
CA ASP A 67 -11.95 -11.92 -4.79
C ASP A 67 -12.55 -12.45 -6.09
N GLU A 68 -13.47 -11.71 -6.71
CA GLU A 68 -14.02 -12.08 -8.02
C GLU A 68 -12.97 -12.03 -9.12
N ILE A 69 -12.10 -11.00 -9.13
CA ILE A 69 -11.00 -10.89 -10.10
C ILE A 69 -9.92 -11.94 -9.80
N ALA A 70 -9.57 -12.14 -8.54
CA ALA A 70 -8.58 -13.13 -8.13
C ALA A 70 -8.91 -14.56 -8.60
N LYS A 71 -10.21 -14.90 -8.66
CA LYS A 71 -10.72 -16.22 -9.08
C LYS A 71 -11.06 -16.30 -10.58
N SER A 72 -10.91 -15.20 -11.32
CA SER A 72 -11.18 -15.14 -12.75
C SER A 72 -9.94 -15.51 -13.57
N ASP A 73 -10.11 -15.50 -14.88
CA ASP A 73 -9.04 -15.63 -15.87
C ASP A 73 -8.30 -14.31 -16.15
N TYR A 74 -8.42 -13.33 -15.26
CA TYR A 74 -7.74 -12.04 -15.36
C TYR A 74 -6.22 -12.22 -15.44
N GLN A 75 -5.62 -11.56 -16.41
CA GLN A 75 -4.17 -11.56 -16.63
C GLN A 75 -3.69 -10.13 -16.90
N SER A 76 -2.52 -9.79 -16.36
CA SER A 76 -1.83 -8.55 -16.65
C SER A 76 -0.80 -8.78 -17.76
N ASP A 77 -0.99 -8.13 -18.90
CA ASP A 77 -0.02 -8.18 -20.01
C ASP A 77 1.35 -7.64 -19.59
N PHE A 78 1.35 -6.61 -18.72
CA PHE A 78 2.58 -6.05 -18.18
C PHE A 78 3.39 -7.06 -17.37
N LEU A 79 2.70 -7.94 -16.63
CA LEU A 79 3.30 -8.96 -15.77
C LEU A 79 3.37 -10.34 -16.45
N GLY A 80 3.42 -10.38 -17.77
CA GLY A 80 3.57 -11.64 -18.52
C GLY A 80 2.41 -12.63 -18.35
N GLY A 81 1.20 -12.13 -18.13
CA GLY A 81 -0.01 -12.95 -17.91
C GLY A 81 -0.29 -13.30 -16.45
N GLN A 82 0.48 -12.76 -15.50
CA GLN A 82 0.25 -13.03 -14.08
C GLN A 82 -1.03 -12.34 -13.56
N ASN A 83 -1.83 -13.07 -12.78
CA ASN A 83 -2.90 -12.48 -11.98
C ASN A 83 -2.35 -11.99 -10.64
N HIS A 84 -1.81 -10.78 -10.60
CA HIS A 84 -1.27 -10.18 -9.38
C HIS A 84 -2.34 -9.81 -8.36
N ILE A 85 -3.59 -9.60 -8.80
CA ILE A 85 -4.72 -9.34 -7.89
C ILE A 85 -4.97 -10.54 -6.97
N ALA A 86 -4.76 -11.76 -7.47
CA ALA A 86 -4.85 -12.95 -6.64
C ALA A 86 -3.80 -12.97 -5.51
N LEU A 87 -2.56 -12.58 -5.82
CA LEU A 87 -1.50 -12.45 -4.80
C LEU A 87 -1.83 -11.38 -3.76
N PHE A 88 -2.30 -10.22 -4.21
CA PHE A 88 -2.67 -9.12 -3.31
C PHE A 88 -3.89 -9.48 -2.45
N ALA A 89 -4.88 -10.21 -2.98
CA ALA A 89 -6.04 -10.66 -2.21
C ALA A 89 -5.63 -11.61 -1.07
N GLU A 90 -4.68 -12.52 -1.31
CA GLU A 90 -4.15 -13.40 -0.27
C GLU A 90 -3.26 -12.64 0.73
N ALA A 91 -2.43 -11.71 0.26
CA ALA A 91 -1.62 -10.87 1.13
C ALA A 91 -2.48 -9.97 2.03
N ALA A 92 -3.56 -9.38 1.49
CA ALA A 92 -4.46 -8.51 2.26
C ALA A 92 -5.06 -9.21 3.49
N LYS A 93 -5.34 -10.52 3.41
CA LYS A 93 -5.85 -11.33 4.54
C LYS A 93 -4.84 -11.53 5.67
N LYS A 94 -3.56 -11.32 5.38
CA LYS A 94 -2.43 -11.52 6.31
C LYS A 94 -1.95 -10.21 6.93
N ILE A 95 -2.52 -9.05 6.54
CA ILE A 95 -2.14 -7.75 7.07
C ILE A 95 -2.55 -7.66 8.54
N ASP A 96 -1.59 -7.39 9.41
CA ASP A 96 -1.79 -7.11 10.82
C ASP A 96 -1.56 -5.63 11.10
N MET A 97 -2.62 -4.94 11.51
CA MET A 97 -2.61 -3.50 11.82
C MET A 97 -2.53 -3.23 13.32
N SER A 98 -2.27 -4.24 14.15
CA SER A 98 -2.26 -4.11 15.62
C SER A 98 -1.16 -3.17 16.14
N ASN A 99 -0.09 -3.00 15.38
CA ASN A 99 1.07 -2.18 15.74
C ASN A 99 1.10 -0.80 15.06
N ILE A 100 -0.02 -0.36 14.47
CA ILE A 100 -0.11 0.96 13.85
C ILE A 100 0.09 2.06 14.90
N SER A 101 0.88 3.08 14.56
CA SER A 101 1.15 4.22 15.42
C SER A 101 1.19 5.54 14.64
N ASP A 102 1.07 6.65 15.35
CA ASP A 102 1.21 7.98 14.74
C ASP A 102 2.63 8.26 14.24
N TYR A 103 3.61 7.43 14.64
CA TYR A 103 5.03 7.55 14.25
C TYR A 103 5.38 6.78 12.97
N ASP A 104 4.49 5.96 12.42
CA ASP A 104 4.78 5.06 11.30
C ASP A 104 5.32 5.78 10.08
N LYS A 105 4.80 6.96 9.77
CA LYS A 105 5.27 7.76 8.65
C LYS A 105 6.73 8.18 8.85
N ASP A 106 7.04 8.76 10.00
CA ASP A 106 8.38 9.24 10.32
C ASP A 106 9.35 8.07 10.43
N CYS A 107 8.95 6.97 11.08
CA CYS A 107 9.75 5.73 11.14
C CYS A 107 10.11 5.24 9.74
N ASN A 108 9.13 5.16 8.84
CA ASN A 108 9.35 4.69 7.47
C ASN A 108 10.28 5.62 6.68
N GLU A 109 10.13 6.94 6.80
CA GLU A 109 10.99 7.91 6.14
C GLU A 109 12.42 7.87 6.68
N GLN A 110 12.59 7.83 8.01
CA GLN A 110 13.89 7.86 8.63
C GLN A 110 14.67 6.54 8.45
N ILE A 111 14.01 5.38 8.56
CA ILE A 111 14.70 4.10 8.36
C ILE A 111 15.24 3.96 6.93
N GLN A 112 14.50 4.40 5.94
CA GLN A 112 14.96 4.41 4.55
C GLN A 112 16.21 5.29 4.38
N GLN A 113 16.20 6.50 4.95
CA GLN A 113 17.34 7.42 4.87
C GLN A 113 18.56 6.87 5.60
N CYS A 114 18.40 6.34 6.81
CA CYS A 114 19.51 5.84 7.63
C CYS A 114 20.10 4.53 7.11
N LEU A 115 19.30 3.68 6.44
CA LEU A 115 19.79 2.42 5.87
C LEU A 115 20.29 2.56 4.42
N HIS A 116 20.02 3.66 3.73
CA HIS A 116 20.52 3.85 2.37
C HIS A 116 22.07 3.71 2.27
N PRO A 117 22.88 4.32 3.16
CA PRO A 117 24.33 4.13 3.13
C PRO A 117 24.78 2.69 3.39
N TYR A 118 24.03 1.91 4.17
CA TYR A 118 24.27 0.48 4.34
C TYR A 118 24.11 -0.29 3.03
N PHE A 119 23.05 -0.05 2.27
CA PHE A 119 22.84 -0.68 0.97
C PHE A 119 23.90 -0.29 -0.07
N GLU A 120 24.52 0.89 0.08
CA GLU A 120 25.67 1.32 -0.70
C GLU A 120 27.01 0.75 -0.21
N GLY A 121 27.02 -0.01 0.87
CA GLY A 121 28.24 -0.59 1.46
C GLY A 121 29.14 0.41 2.22
N LYS A 122 28.60 1.61 2.56
CA LYS A 122 29.38 2.68 3.24
C LYS A 122 29.43 2.54 4.75
N ILE A 123 28.41 1.93 5.36
CA ILE A 123 28.30 1.72 6.80
C ILE A 123 27.83 0.30 7.11
N SER A 124 27.93 -0.15 8.35
CA SER A 124 27.34 -1.41 8.80
C SER A 124 25.83 -1.26 9.06
N LEU A 125 25.09 -2.37 9.03
CA LEU A 125 23.68 -2.40 9.43
C LEU A 125 23.48 -1.87 10.86
N ALA A 126 24.35 -2.27 11.79
CA ALA A 126 24.30 -1.81 13.18
C ALA A 126 24.42 -0.29 13.30
N GLN A 127 25.30 0.33 12.52
CA GLN A 127 25.43 1.79 12.49
C GLN A 127 24.20 2.45 11.89
N GLY A 128 23.65 1.94 10.79
CA GLY A 128 22.42 2.46 10.19
C GLY A 128 21.22 2.39 11.13
N MET A 129 21.10 1.32 11.90
CA MET A 129 20.05 1.18 12.93
C MET A 129 20.25 2.12 14.11
N ASP A 130 21.49 2.30 14.60
CA ASP A 130 21.81 3.26 15.66
C ASP A 130 21.50 4.71 15.23
N ASP A 131 21.85 5.06 14.00
CA ASP A 131 21.52 6.37 13.41
C ASP A 131 20.00 6.56 13.31
N PHE A 132 19.26 5.52 12.93
CA PHE A 132 17.79 5.55 12.89
C PHE A 132 17.19 5.80 14.29
N TYR A 133 17.59 5.06 15.31
CA TYR A 133 17.08 5.24 16.67
C TYR A 133 17.36 6.65 17.20
N LYS A 134 18.59 7.14 17.04
CA LYS A 134 18.97 8.50 17.43
C LYS A 134 18.14 9.56 16.71
N LYS A 135 17.84 9.31 15.42
CA LYS A 135 17.02 10.24 14.64
C LYS A 135 15.58 10.26 15.11
N MET A 136 15.01 9.08 15.43
CA MET A 136 13.65 8.98 15.97
C MET A 136 13.53 9.65 17.35
N GLU A 137 14.51 9.46 18.25
CA GLU A 137 14.53 10.16 19.55
C GLU A 137 14.66 11.68 19.42
N GLN A 138 15.36 12.18 18.39
CA GLN A 138 15.44 13.62 18.13
C GLN A 138 14.10 14.19 17.64
N LEU A 139 13.36 13.44 16.81
CA LEU A 139 12.06 13.84 16.28
C LEU A 139 10.95 13.67 17.32
N HIS A 140 11.05 12.64 18.12
CA HIS A 140 10.06 12.20 19.10
C HIS A 140 10.75 11.87 20.43
N PRO A 141 11.06 12.91 21.25
CA PRO A 141 11.82 12.71 22.50
C PRO A 141 11.12 11.82 23.54
N GLU A 142 9.82 11.58 23.38
CA GLU A 142 9.04 10.65 24.20
C GLU A 142 9.29 9.18 23.88
N LEU A 143 9.90 8.86 22.75
CA LEU A 143 10.32 7.49 22.41
C LEU A 143 11.68 7.18 23.04
N SER A 144 11.77 6.02 23.68
CA SER A 144 13.02 5.48 24.22
C SER A 144 13.20 4.04 23.73
N HIS A 145 14.42 3.62 23.49
CA HIS A 145 14.77 2.26 23.06
C HIS A 145 15.76 1.59 24.02
#